data_ba35703ab7683624c457017ffdc8a5e1
#
_entry.id   ba35703ab7683624c457017ffdc8a5e1
#
_cell.length_a   1.000
_cell.length_b   1.000
_cell.length_c   1.000
_cell.angle_alpha   90.00
_cell.angle_beta   90.00
_cell.angle_gamma   90.00
#
_symmetry.space_group_name_H-M   'P 1'
#
loop_
_entity.id
_entity.type
_entity.pdbx_description
1 polymer ?
#
loop_
_entity_poly.entity_id
_entity_poly.type
_entity_poly.pdbx_seq_one_letter_code
_entity_poly.pdbx_strand_id
1 'polypeptide(L)'
;MHRNNAELSELLAELTPPVLRAGKVVMAIHERGADARIKADGSPVSEADEAAEAVLLEALRAAAPHIPVVSEENAASHAMTPESSFFLVDPIDGTREFLRTDGNGAFTVNIGLIENGEPVFGIVHAPARDRFFSGIVGQGAWETSGGTTRDLAVRPVPDSGPVAMASRSHRDSLTNDWLVQHRIAETISTGSSLKFGLLAAGEADVYPRFGPTMEWDTAAGDAILRAAGGTVVTPDGARFTYGKDGYRNSAFIACAGFRPGNVTRGR
;
A
#
# COMPACT_ATOMS: atom_id res chain seq x y z
N MET A 1 0.62 -21.98 8.96
CA MET A 1 0.54 -21.81 10.42
C MET A 1 0.29 -20.34 10.66
N HIS A 2 -0.81 -19.95 11.30
CA HIS A 2 -1.05 -18.52 11.56
C HIS A 2 -0.09 -18.04 12.64
N ARG A 3 0.57 -16.91 12.37
CA ARG A 3 1.35 -16.22 13.40
C ARG A 3 0.43 -15.63 14.45
N ASN A 4 0.86 -15.77 15.70
CA ASN A 4 0.14 -15.10 16.78
C ASN A 4 0.53 -13.62 16.85
N ASN A 5 -0.21 -12.85 17.62
CA ASN A 5 -0.04 -11.41 17.75
C ASN A 5 1.35 -11.00 18.27
N ALA A 6 1.97 -11.80 19.14
CA ALA A 6 3.31 -11.50 19.67
C ALA A 6 4.38 -11.64 18.57
N GLU A 7 4.33 -12.70 17.76
CA GLU A 7 5.24 -12.92 16.64
C GLU A 7 5.13 -11.82 15.58
N LEU A 8 3.91 -11.31 15.31
CA LEU A 8 3.73 -10.18 14.38
C LEU A 8 4.26 -8.87 14.96
N SER A 9 4.17 -8.66 16.28
CA SER A 9 4.75 -7.47 16.94
C SER A 9 6.28 -7.52 16.95
N GLU A 10 6.88 -8.69 17.16
CA GLU A 10 8.33 -8.89 17.05
C GLU A 10 8.79 -8.62 15.60
N LEU A 11 8.09 -9.16 14.63
CA LEU A 11 8.37 -8.93 13.21
C LEU A 11 8.30 -7.43 12.85
N LEU A 12 7.32 -6.68 13.37
CA LEU A 12 7.23 -5.24 13.19
C LEU A 12 8.44 -4.51 13.77
N ALA A 13 8.86 -4.89 14.97
CA ALA A 13 10.03 -4.30 15.62
C ALA A 13 11.33 -4.58 14.84
N GLU A 14 11.49 -5.79 14.32
CA GLU A 14 12.65 -6.21 13.52
C GLU A 14 12.69 -5.55 12.15
N LEU A 15 11.55 -5.37 11.47
CA LEU A 15 11.49 -4.80 10.12
C LEU A 15 11.45 -3.26 10.10
N THR A 16 11.05 -2.60 11.17
CA THR A 16 11.01 -1.12 11.23
C THR A 16 12.36 -0.48 10.93
N PRO A 17 13.49 -0.84 11.57
CA PRO A 17 14.78 -0.22 11.28
C PRO A 17 15.25 -0.42 9.83
N PRO A 18 15.18 -1.61 9.21
CA PRO A 18 15.56 -1.78 7.81
C PRO A 18 14.66 -1.01 6.84
N VAL A 19 13.35 -0.91 7.05
CA VAL A 19 12.47 -0.10 6.20
C VAL A 19 12.84 1.38 6.28
N LEU A 20 13.15 1.89 7.47
CA LEU A 20 13.65 3.26 7.63
C LEU A 20 15.01 3.46 6.94
N ARG A 21 15.90 2.45 6.94
CA ARG A 21 17.17 2.51 6.18
C ARG A 21 16.91 2.52 4.67
N ALA A 22 16.01 1.68 4.17
CA ALA A 22 15.61 1.67 2.76
C ALA A 22 15.08 3.06 2.34
N GLY A 23 14.21 3.68 3.15
CA GLY A 23 13.74 5.04 2.92
C GLY A 23 14.85 6.09 2.86
N LYS A 24 15.87 5.98 3.72
CA LYS A 24 17.04 6.87 3.68
C LYS A 24 17.87 6.67 2.39
N VAL A 25 18.04 5.43 1.94
CA VAL A 25 18.72 5.13 0.67
C VAL A 25 17.94 5.74 -0.49
N VAL A 26 16.62 5.55 -0.54
CA VAL A 26 15.73 6.13 -1.55
C VAL A 26 15.85 7.65 -1.57
N MET A 27 15.80 8.32 -0.40
CA MET A 27 15.92 9.78 -0.32
C MET A 27 17.27 10.30 -0.76
N ALA A 28 18.36 9.63 -0.40
CA ALA A 28 19.71 10.04 -0.83
C ALA A 28 19.89 9.97 -2.36
N ILE A 29 19.24 9.00 -3.01
CA ILE A 29 19.25 8.89 -4.47
C ILE A 29 18.31 9.94 -5.09
N HIS A 30 17.14 10.15 -4.53
CA HIS A 30 16.19 11.17 -4.98
C HIS A 30 16.81 12.58 -4.97
N GLU A 31 17.52 12.96 -3.92
CA GLU A 31 18.14 14.28 -3.75
C GLU A 31 19.29 14.54 -4.73
N ARG A 32 20.04 13.53 -5.12
CA ARG A 32 21.13 13.67 -6.10
C ARG A 32 20.67 13.58 -7.56
N GLY A 33 19.39 13.24 -7.80
CA GLY A 33 18.85 12.86 -9.09
C GLY A 33 19.12 11.37 -9.40
N ALA A 34 18.04 10.65 -9.71
CA ALA A 34 18.11 9.21 -9.97
C ALA A 34 18.30 8.93 -11.46
N ASP A 35 19.17 7.99 -11.81
CA ASP A 35 19.19 7.38 -13.13
C ASP A 35 18.01 6.40 -13.26
N ALA A 36 17.15 6.65 -14.26
CA ALA A 36 15.97 5.82 -14.52
C ALA A 36 16.10 5.07 -15.84
N ARG A 37 15.60 3.85 -15.84
CA ARG A 37 15.46 2.98 -17.02
C ARG A 37 13.98 2.66 -17.22
N ILE A 38 13.61 2.27 -18.43
CA ILE A 38 12.26 1.77 -18.73
C ILE A 38 12.31 0.26 -18.81
N LYS A 39 11.48 -0.42 -18.01
CA LYS A 39 11.29 -1.88 -18.03
C LYS A 39 10.60 -2.31 -19.33
N ALA A 40 10.60 -3.62 -19.61
CA ALA A 40 9.97 -4.18 -20.82
C ALA A 40 8.45 -3.92 -20.88
N ASP A 41 7.79 -3.75 -19.75
CA ASP A 41 6.37 -3.42 -19.64
C ASP A 41 6.07 -1.91 -19.75
N GLY A 42 7.11 -1.07 -19.96
CA GLY A 42 7.00 0.38 -20.09
C GLY A 42 6.95 1.13 -18.75
N SER A 43 7.04 0.46 -17.62
CA SER A 43 7.18 1.12 -16.32
C SER A 43 8.61 1.62 -16.10
N PRO A 44 8.82 2.74 -15.37
CA PRO A 44 10.15 3.17 -14.97
C PRO A 44 10.68 2.33 -13.80
N VAL A 45 11.99 2.13 -13.76
CA VAL A 45 12.75 1.62 -12.62
C VAL A 45 14.00 2.47 -12.44
N SER A 46 14.41 2.70 -11.23
CA SER A 46 15.61 3.44 -10.91
C SER A 46 16.61 2.61 -10.10
N GLU A 47 17.83 3.09 -9.97
CA GLU A 47 18.81 2.50 -9.05
C GLU A 47 18.33 2.51 -7.58
N ALA A 48 17.37 3.37 -7.24
CA ALA A 48 16.81 3.45 -5.90
C ALA A 48 15.91 2.25 -5.58
N ASP A 49 15.14 1.77 -6.57
CA ASP A 49 14.30 0.58 -6.44
C ASP A 49 15.19 -0.65 -6.12
N GLU A 50 16.27 -0.86 -6.89
CA GLU A 50 17.21 -1.97 -6.69
C GLU A 50 17.94 -1.87 -5.33
N ALA A 51 18.35 -0.67 -4.94
CA ALA A 51 19.05 -0.45 -3.68
C ALA A 51 18.13 -0.63 -2.45
N ALA A 52 16.89 -0.16 -2.53
CA ALA A 52 15.90 -0.37 -1.49
C ALA A 52 15.52 -1.86 -1.38
N GLU A 53 15.29 -2.54 -2.51
CA GLU A 53 14.99 -3.96 -2.54
C GLU A 53 16.07 -4.79 -1.84
N ALA A 54 17.34 -4.54 -2.12
CA ALA A 54 18.46 -5.25 -1.49
C ALA A 54 18.41 -5.18 0.04
N VAL A 55 18.13 -3.98 0.60
CA VAL A 55 18.02 -3.78 2.06
C VAL A 55 16.81 -4.54 2.63
N LEU A 56 15.66 -4.50 1.93
CA LEU A 56 14.42 -5.13 2.41
C LEU A 56 14.51 -6.65 2.35
N LEU A 57 15.02 -7.21 1.24
CA LEU A 57 15.14 -8.66 1.08
C LEU A 57 16.15 -9.28 2.05
N GLU A 58 17.25 -8.59 2.36
CA GLU A 58 18.21 -9.02 3.40
C GLU A 58 17.52 -9.10 4.77
N ALA A 59 16.77 -8.04 5.15
CA ALA A 59 16.07 -7.99 6.41
C ALA A 59 14.98 -9.06 6.54
N LEU A 60 14.19 -9.27 5.49
CA LEU A 60 13.14 -10.29 5.47
C LEU A 60 13.69 -11.71 5.58
N ARG A 61 14.82 -12.00 4.90
CA ARG A 61 15.50 -13.30 5.04
C ARG A 61 16.04 -13.53 6.44
N ALA A 62 16.47 -12.48 7.13
CA ALA A 62 16.95 -12.58 8.51
C ALA A 62 15.79 -12.78 9.51
N ALA A 63 14.74 -11.96 9.39
CA ALA A 63 13.61 -11.96 10.32
C ALA A 63 12.65 -13.16 10.12
N ALA A 64 12.49 -13.62 8.88
CA ALA A 64 11.51 -14.66 8.54
C ALA A 64 12.00 -15.60 7.41
N PRO A 65 13.10 -16.37 7.61
CA PRO A 65 13.77 -17.14 6.56
C PRO A 65 12.91 -18.21 5.88
N HIS A 66 11.80 -18.59 6.51
CA HIS A 66 10.88 -19.63 6.01
C HIS A 66 9.69 -19.09 5.25
N ILE A 67 9.57 -17.75 5.11
CA ILE A 67 8.49 -17.14 4.37
C ILE A 67 9.02 -16.65 3.03
N PRO A 68 8.44 -17.14 1.92
CA PRO A 68 8.80 -16.65 0.59
C PRO A 68 8.47 -15.17 0.44
N VAL A 69 9.27 -14.50 -0.38
CA VAL A 69 9.12 -13.07 -0.68
C VAL A 69 8.87 -12.90 -2.18
N VAL A 70 7.78 -12.24 -2.51
CA VAL A 70 7.46 -11.76 -3.86
C VAL A 70 7.70 -10.25 -3.88
N SER A 71 8.61 -9.81 -4.73
CA SER A 71 9.02 -8.40 -4.81
C SER A 71 8.90 -7.89 -6.24
N GLU A 72 8.45 -6.65 -6.42
CA GLU A 72 8.23 -6.03 -7.73
C GLU A 72 9.47 -6.10 -8.62
N GLU A 73 10.66 -5.85 -8.10
CA GLU A 73 11.88 -5.79 -8.89
C GLU A 73 12.53 -7.18 -9.12
N ASN A 74 12.10 -8.18 -8.36
CA ASN A 74 12.57 -9.56 -8.52
C ASN A 74 11.63 -10.38 -9.41
N ALA A 75 11.77 -10.25 -10.73
CA ALA A 75 10.93 -10.95 -11.72
C ALA A 75 10.90 -12.49 -11.53
N ALA A 76 11.96 -13.10 -10.99
CA ALA A 76 11.98 -14.53 -10.69
C ALA A 76 10.95 -14.92 -9.62
N SER A 77 10.65 -14.02 -8.68
CA SER A 77 9.66 -14.25 -7.63
C SER A 77 8.21 -14.26 -8.16
N HIS A 78 7.95 -13.62 -9.30
CA HIS A 78 6.61 -13.54 -9.88
C HIS A 78 6.12 -14.87 -10.45
N ALA A 79 7.04 -15.78 -10.75
CA ALA A 79 6.72 -17.15 -11.22
C ALA A 79 6.44 -18.14 -10.07
N MET A 80 6.58 -17.72 -8.82
CA MET A 80 6.30 -18.56 -7.66
C MET A 80 4.79 -18.79 -7.53
N THR A 81 4.41 -20.03 -7.27
CA THR A 81 3.04 -20.33 -6.85
C THR A 81 2.84 -19.76 -5.43
N PRO A 82 1.79 -18.95 -5.20
CA PRO A 82 1.54 -18.41 -3.88
C PRO A 82 1.39 -19.50 -2.82
N GLU A 83 2.15 -19.40 -1.74
CA GLU A 83 2.02 -20.27 -0.58
C GLU A 83 0.93 -19.74 0.38
N SER A 84 0.66 -20.50 1.45
CA SER A 84 -0.29 -20.04 2.48
C SER A 84 0.18 -18.81 3.24
N SER A 85 1.51 -18.57 3.28
CA SER A 85 2.13 -17.37 3.86
C SER A 85 3.22 -16.87 2.94
N PHE A 86 3.22 -15.60 2.58
CA PHE A 86 4.25 -14.96 1.77
C PHE A 86 4.27 -13.45 1.98
N PHE A 87 5.43 -12.85 1.79
CA PHE A 87 5.58 -11.40 1.75
C PHE A 87 5.34 -10.86 0.33
N LEU A 88 4.73 -9.68 0.28
CA LEU A 88 4.64 -8.83 -0.90
C LEU A 88 5.41 -7.56 -0.61
N VAL A 89 6.39 -7.25 -1.47
CA VAL A 89 7.32 -6.13 -1.30
C VAL A 89 7.26 -5.23 -2.53
N ASP A 90 7.11 -3.95 -2.30
CA ASP A 90 7.30 -2.93 -3.31
C ASP A 90 8.35 -1.94 -2.77
N PRO A 91 9.57 -1.98 -3.33
CA PRO A 91 10.67 -1.13 -2.87
C PRO A 91 10.40 0.36 -3.05
N ILE A 92 9.70 0.74 -4.13
CA ILE A 92 9.27 2.12 -4.40
C ILE A 92 7.97 2.12 -5.19
N ASP A 93 6.82 2.06 -4.49
CA ASP A 93 5.54 2.35 -5.14
C ASP A 93 5.46 3.85 -5.46
N GLY A 94 5.17 4.12 -6.72
CA GLY A 94 5.16 5.48 -7.24
C GLY A 94 6.50 5.93 -7.79
N THR A 95 7.21 5.08 -8.55
CA THR A 95 8.48 5.43 -9.21
C THR A 95 8.35 6.67 -10.13
N ARG A 96 7.18 6.90 -10.73
CA ARG A 96 6.91 8.14 -11.50
C ARG A 96 6.90 9.38 -10.60
N GLU A 97 6.33 9.30 -9.43
CA GLU A 97 6.31 10.36 -8.42
C GLU A 97 7.71 10.56 -7.82
N PHE A 98 8.47 9.47 -7.64
CA PHE A 98 9.86 9.51 -7.20
C PHE A 98 10.76 10.25 -8.20
N LEU A 99 10.60 10.03 -9.51
CA LEU A 99 11.39 10.67 -10.56
C LEU A 99 11.03 12.16 -10.79
N ARG A 100 9.98 12.66 -10.17
CA ARG A 100 9.55 14.06 -10.33
C ARG A 100 10.23 14.96 -9.30
N THR A 101 10.59 16.15 -9.76
CA THR A 101 11.21 17.19 -8.92
C THR A 101 10.19 18.21 -8.39
N ASP A 102 8.88 18.00 -8.60
CA ASP A 102 7.83 18.95 -8.22
C ASP A 102 7.47 18.90 -6.72
N GLY A 103 8.28 18.22 -5.90
CA GLY A 103 8.21 18.26 -4.44
C GLY A 103 7.02 17.52 -3.82
N ASN A 104 6.27 16.73 -4.60
CA ASN A 104 5.09 16.05 -4.06
C ASN A 104 5.44 14.86 -3.13
N GLY A 105 6.57 14.18 -3.35
CA GLY A 105 7.09 13.11 -2.47
C GLY A 105 6.09 11.98 -2.18
N ALA A 106 5.17 11.69 -3.10
CA ALA A 106 4.13 10.69 -2.89
C ALA A 106 4.59 9.32 -3.42
N PHE A 107 5.72 8.85 -2.93
CA PHE A 107 6.24 7.50 -3.15
C PHE A 107 6.46 6.79 -1.81
N THR A 108 6.39 5.47 -1.81
CA THR A 108 6.41 4.70 -0.56
C THR A 108 7.22 3.41 -0.70
N VAL A 109 7.80 2.96 0.42
CA VAL A 109 8.42 1.65 0.61
C VAL A 109 7.42 0.76 1.32
N ASN A 110 7.13 -0.42 0.79
CA ASN A 110 6.02 -1.25 1.24
C ASN A 110 6.45 -2.70 1.54
N ILE A 111 5.99 -3.22 2.68
CA ILE A 111 6.06 -4.64 3.04
C ILE A 111 4.68 -5.08 3.55
N GLY A 112 4.07 -6.05 2.89
CA GLY A 112 2.84 -6.71 3.35
C GLY A 112 3.09 -8.20 3.61
N LEU A 113 2.52 -8.76 4.66
CA LEU A 113 2.47 -10.19 4.92
C LEU A 113 1.06 -10.70 4.67
N ILE A 114 0.98 -11.73 3.83
CA ILE A 114 -0.25 -12.43 3.51
C ILE A 114 -0.26 -13.77 4.23
N GLU A 115 -1.38 -14.13 4.85
CA GLU A 115 -1.66 -15.47 5.37
C GLU A 115 -3.03 -15.96 4.89
N ASN A 116 -3.05 -17.09 4.19
CA ASN A 116 -4.27 -17.70 3.62
C ASN A 116 -5.11 -16.73 2.77
N GLY A 117 -4.42 -15.93 1.95
CA GLY A 117 -5.05 -14.95 1.07
C GLY A 117 -5.49 -13.64 1.75
N GLU A 118 -5.19 -13.46 3.05
CA GLU A 118 -5.54 -12.28 3.81
C GLU A 118 -4.31 -11.48 4.22
N PRO A 119 -4.32 -10.15 4.11
CA PRO A 119 -3.26 -9.32 4.63
C PRO A 119 -3.38 -9.27 6.15
N VAL A 120 -2.33 -9.69 6.85
CA VAL A 120 -2.30 -9.74 8.32
C VAL A 120 -1.38 -8.69 8.93
N PHE A 121 -0.41 -8.20 8.16
CA PHE A 121 0.61 -7.25 8.60
C PHE A 121 1.01 -6.34 7.45
N GLY A 122 1.29 -5.06 7.75
CA GLY A 122 1.76 -4.12 6.75
C GLY A 122 2.63 -3.00 7.30
N ILE A 123 3.60 -2.58 6.49
CA ILE A 123 4.39 -1.36 6.68
C ILE A 123 4.34 -0.56 5.37
N VAL A 124 4.02 0.73 5.47
CA VAL A 124 4.08 1.71 4.39
C VAL A 124 4.88 2.90 4.89
N HIS A 125 6.05 3.14 4.30
CA HIS A 125 6.90 4.27 4.65
C HIS A 125 6.95 5.27 3.50
N ALA A 126 6.51 6.49 3.74
CA ALA A 126 6.58 7.63 2.82
C ALA A 126 7.73 8.55 3.24
N PRO A 127 8.99 8.29 2.82
CA PRO A 127 10.17 8.94 3.39
C PRO A 127 10.22 10.44 3.11
N ALA A 128 9.77 10.89 1.94
CA ALA A 128 9.73 12.31 1.59
C ALA A 128 8.64 13.10 2.35
N ARG A 129 7.75 12.40 3.04
CA ARG A 129 6.67 12.98 3.85
C ARG A 129 6.90 12.82 5.35
N ASP A 130 8.00 12.17 5.74
CA ASP A 130 8.26 11.78 7.15
C ASP A 130 7.06 11.06 7.78
N ARG A 131 6.44 10.14 7.04
CA ARG A 131 5.31 9.35 7.52
C ARG A 131 5.60 7.86 7.41
N PHE A 132 5.51 7.17 8.52
CA PHE A 132 5.70 5.73 8.63
C PHE A 132 4.42 5.12 9.20
N PHE A 133 3.74 4.34 8.40
CA PHE A 133 2.51 3.65 8.79
C PHE A 133 2.80 2.17 9.00
N SER A 134 2.22 1.60 10.03
CA SER A 134 2.26 0.17 10.30
C SER A 134 0.93 -0.34 10.81
N GLY A 135 0.66 -1.62 10.59
CA GLY A 135 -0.59 -2.23 11.06
C GLY A 135 -0.47 -3.73 11.21
N ILE A 136 -1.12 -4.25 12.24
CA ILE A 136 -1.29 -5.68 12.52
C ILE A 136 -2.78 -5.91 12.70
N VAL A 137 -3.38 -6.68 11.80
CA VAL A 137 -4.82 -6.95 11.82
C VAL A 137 -5.21 -7.66 13.10
N GLY A 138 -6.19 -7.10 13.82
CA GLY A 138 -6.61 -7.59 15.13
C GLY A 138 -5.84 -7.02 16.33
N GLN A 139 -4.78 -6.18 16.09
CA GLN A 139 -4.08 -5.48 17.16
C GLN A 139 -4.24 -3.96 17.07
N GLY A 140 -4.07 -3.38 15.87
CA GLY A 140 -4.15 -1.95 15.64
C GLY A 140 -3.27 -1.48 14.50
N ALA A 141 -3.36 -0.20 14.21
CA ALA A 141 -2.54 0.50 13.24
C ALA A 141 -1.91 1.75 13.88
N TRP A 142 -0.74 2.11 13.41
CA TRP A 142 0.06 3.20 13.98
C TRP A 142 0.68 4.05 12.88
N GLU A 143 0.87 5.32 13.19
CA GLU A 143 1.67 6.25 12.40
C GLU A 143 2.79 6.83 13.25
N THR A 144 4.00 6.84 12.70
CA THR A 144 5.13 7.58 13.25
C THR A 144 5.52 8.71 12.30
N SER A 145 5.58 9.94 12.81
CA SER A 145 6.01 11.16 12.11
C SER A 145 6.64 12.12 13.11
N GLY A 146 7.70 12.82 12.73
CA GLY A 146 8.42 13.72 13.64
C GLY A 146 8.91 13.04 14.92
N GLY A 147 9.19 11.74 14.89
CA GLY A 147 9.60 10.96 16.07
C GLY A 147 8.46 10.63 17.04
N THR A 148 7.22 10.98 16.73
CA THR A 148 6.05 10.68 17.56
C THR A 148 5.19 9.59 16.91
N THR A 149 4.79 8.59 17.69
CA THR A 149 3.86 7.54 17.25
C THR A 149 2.47 7.78 17.81
N ARG A 150 1.45 7.64 16.97
CA ARG A 150 0.03 7.69 17.35
C ARG A 150 -0.74 6.49 16.84
N ASP A 151 -1.78 6.11 17.54
CA ASP A 151 -2.74 5.13 17.07
C ASP A 151 -3.56 5.67 15.89
N LEU A 152 -3.91 4.79 14.96
CA LEU A 152 -4.76 5.10 13.83
C LEU A 152 -6.13 4.46 13.98
N ALA A 153 -7.15 5.21 13.58
CA ALA A 153 -8.50 4.71 13.42
C ALA A 153 -9.18 5.44 12.26
N VAL A 154 -9.94 4.70 11.45
CA VAL A 154 -10.76 5.29 10.41
C VAL A 154 -11.82 6.21 11.04
N ARG A 155 -12.16 7.30 10.33
CA ARG A 155 -13.18 8.24 10.80
C ARG A 155 -14.57 7.90 10.27
N PRO A 156 -15.66 8.34 10.95
CA PRO A 156 -16.97 8.41 10.34
C PRO A 156 -16.96 9.36 9.13
N VAL A 157 -17.79 9.07 8.13
CA VAL A 157 -17.98 10.00 6.99
C VAL A 157 -18.51 11.34 7.51
N PRO A 158 -17.89 12.48 7.12
CA PRO A 158 -18.37 13.80 7.54
C PRO A 158 -19.78 14.13 7.03
N ASP A 159 -20.50 14.97 7.74
CA ASP A 159 -21.87 15.45 7.33
C ASP A 159 -21.83 16.18 5.98
N SER A 160 -20.70 16.80 5.62
CA SER A 160 -20.47 17.43 4.32
C SER A 160 -20.38 16.45 3.14
N GLY A 161 -20.36 15.15 3.41
CA GLY A 161 -20.23 14.08 2.44
C GLY A 161 -18.82 13.45 2.43
N PRO A 162 -18.70 12.29 1.75
CA PRO A 162 -17.44 11.53 1.73
C PRO A 162 -16.34 12.21 0.91
N VAL A 163 -15.12 12.10 1.42
CA VAL A 163 -13.87 12.53 0.76
C VAL A 163 -13.19 11.30 0.15
N ALA A 164 -12.90 11.33 -1.16
CA ALA A 164 -12.21 10.24 -1.83
C ALA A 164 -10.72 10.54 -2.06
N MET A 165 -9.89 9.52 -1.88
CA MET A 165 -8.55 9.49 -2.47
C MET A 165 -8.65 9.09 -3.94
N ALA A 166 -7.91 9.77 -4.82
CA ALA A 166 -7.80 9.41 -6.22
C ALA A 166 -6.32 9.30 -6.64
N SER A 167 -6.04 8.40 -7.57
CA SER A 167 -4.69 8.32 -8.14
C SER A 167 -4.39 9.59 -8.93
N ARG A 168 -3.21 10.16 -8.72
CA ARG A 168 -2.75 11.34 -9.46
C ARG A 168 -2.42 10.99 -10.91
N SER A 169 -1.76 9.87 -11.13
CA SER A 169 -1.19 9.47 -12.42
C SER A 169 -2.02 8.46 -13.20
N HIS A 170 -3.03 7.82 -12.55
CA HIS A 170 -3.78 6.69 -13.12
C HIS A 170 -5.31 6.81 -12.89
N ARG A 171 -5.83 8.03 -12.88
CA ARG A 171 -7.27 8.26 -12.76
C ARG A 171 -7.93 8.05 -14.13
N ASP A 172 -8.87 7.10 -14.20
CA ASP A 172 -9.59 6.71 -15.41
C ASP A 172 -11.07 7.17 -15.39
N SER A 173 -11.79 6.93 -16.50
CA SER A 173 -13.20 7.28 -16.62
C SER A 173 -14.08 6.49 -15.64
N LEU A 174 -13.81 5.20 -15.43
CA LEU A 174 -14.59 4.37 -14.50
C LEU A 174 -14.50 4.89 -13.07
N THR A 175 -13.30 5.31 -12.64
CA THR A 175 -13.12 5.97 -11.36
C THR A 175 -13.93 7.27 -11.27
N ASN A 176 -13.92 8.10 -12.34
CA ASN A 176 -14.70 9.34 -12.35
C ASN A 176 -16.21 9.10 -12.26
N ASP A 177 -16.71 8.14 -13.04
CA ASP A 177 -18.13 7.79 -13.04
C ASP A 177 -18.56 7.26 -11.68
N TRP A 178 -17.72 6.44 -11.04
CA TRP A 178 -17.96 5.94 -9.69
C TRP A 178 -18.04 7.07 -8.65
N LEU A 179 -17.09 8.03 -8.71
CA LEU A 179 -17.09 9.19 -7.79
C LEU A 179 -18.36 10.02 -7.92
N VAL A 180 -18.81 10.29 -9.15
CA VAL A 180 -20.06 11.01 -9.43
C VAL A 180 -21.27 10.24 -8.90
N GLN A 181 -21.35 8.95 -9.21
CA GLN A 181 -22.45 8.07 -8.79
C GLN A 181 -22.61 8.00 -7.28
N HIS A 182 -21.51 8.01 -6.54
CA HIS A 182 -21.51 7.94 -5.07
C HIS A 182 -21.51 9.30 -4.38
N ARG A 183 -21.73 10.39 -5.16
CA ARG A 183 -21.85 11.77 -4.64
C ARG A 183 -20.69 12.16 -3.74
N ILE A 184 -19.46 11.84 -4.20
CA ILE A 184 -18.25 12.20 -3.47
C ILE A 184 -18.15 13.73 -3.39
N ALA A 185 -18.05 14.26 -2.15
CA ALA A 185 -18.03 15.70 -1.90
C ALA A 185 -16.70 16.34 -2.30
N GLU A 186 -15.59 15.64 -2.04
CA GLU A 186 -14.24 16.13 -2.29
C GLU A 186 -13.33 15.00 -2.78
N THR A 187 -12.33 15.35 -3.60
CA THR A 187 -11.32 14.41 -4.07
C THR A 187 -9.92 14.93 -3.78
N ILE A 188 -9.14 14.16 -3.02
CA ILE A 188 -7.72 14.40 -2.75
C ILE A 188 -6.89 13.54 -3.69
N SER A 189 -6.01 14.17 -4.49
CA SER A 189 -5.13 13.47 -5.43
C SER A 189 -3.74 13.26 -4.85
N THR A 190 -3.33 12.00 -4.70
CA THR A 190 -1.97 11.62 -4.30
C THR A 190 -1.54 10.33 -5.00
N GLY A 191 -0.22 10.07 -5.04
CA GLY A 191 0.37 8.84 -5.57
C GLY A 191 0.39 7.70 -4.57
N SER A 192 0.85 6.55 -4.99
CA SER A 192 1.27 5.35 -4.24
C SER A 192 0.26 4.77 -3.23
N SER A 193 0.71 3.77 -2.50
CA SER A 193 0.02 3.15 -1.35
C SER A 193 -0.10 4.09 -0.13
N LEU A 194 0.53 5.27 -0.18
CA LEU A 194 0.30 6.36 0.78
C LEU A 194 -1.21 6.62 1.00
N LYS A 195 -2.04 6.45 -0.03
CA LYS A 195 -3.50 6.60 0.06
C LYS A 195 -4.13 5.72 1.15
N PHE A 196 -3.65 4.50 1.33
CA PHE A 196 -4.15 3.61 2.39
C PHE A 196 -3.78 4.12 3.79
N GLY A 197 -2.55 4.62 3.97
CA GLY A 197 -2.12 5.25 5.22
C GLY A 197 -2.98 6.47 5.57
N LEU A 198 -3.29 7.31 4.57
CA LEU A 198 -4.15 8.48 4.75
C LEU A 198 -5.60 8.10 5.10
N LEU A 199 -6.15 7.03 4.50
CA LEU A 199 -7.44 6.47 4.88
C LEU A 199 -7.41 5.98 6.34
N ALA A 200 -6.40 5.19 6.71
CA ALA A 200 -6.24 4.68 8.06
C ALA A 200 -6.08 5.81 9.10
N ALA A 201 -5.46 6.93 8.70
CA ALA A 201 -5.29 8.14 9.52
C ALA A 201 -6.57 9.00 9.63
N GLY A 202 -7.66 8.61 8.96
CA GLY A 202 -8.92 9.37 8.96
C GLY A 202 -8.87 10.66 8.15
N GLU A 203 -7.95 10.79 7.17
CA GLU A 203 -7.83 11.98 6.33
C GLU A 203 -8.75 11.94 5.11
N ALA A 204 -9.24 10.75 4.73
CA ALA A 204 -10.26 10.54 3.72
C ALA A 204 -11.11 9.30 4.05
N ASP A 205 -12.14 9.05 3.26
CA ASP A 205 -13.18 8.09 3.58
C ASP A 205 -13.20 6.89 2.62
N VAL A 206 -12.69 7.06 1.38
CA VAL A 206 -12.72 6.01 0.35
C VAL A 206 -11.64 6.19 -0.70
N TYR A 207 -11.15 5.06 -1.26
CA TYR A 207 -10.24 5.05 -2.40
C TYR A 207 -10.72 3.99 -3.41
N PRO A 208 -11.45 4.41 -4.47
CA PRO A 208 -11.80 3.53 -5.58
C PRO A 208 -10.65 3.43 -6.58
N ARG A 209 -10.37 2.21 -7.06
CA ARG A 209 -9.36 1.93 -8.06
C ARG A 209 -9.87 0.92 -9.08
N PHE A 210 -10.09 1.36 -10.33
CA PHE A 210 -10.53 0.52 -11.44
C PHE A 210 -9.39 0.17 -12.40
N GLY A 211 -8.38 1.03 -12.51
CA GLY A 211 -7.19 0.75 -13.30
C GLY A 211 -6.30 -0.34 -12.68
N PRO A 212 -5.42 -0.96 -13.48
CA PRO A 212 -4.59 -2.08 -13.03
C PRO A 212 -3.65 -1.68 -11.88
N THR A 213 -3.42 -2.62 -10.97
CA THR A 213 -2.40 -2.60 -9.91
C THR A 213 -1.90 -4.02 -9.68
N MET A 214 -0.79 -4.13 -8.97
CA MET A 214 -0.27 -5.42 -8.53
C MET A 214 -0.55 -5.61 -7.02
N GLU A 215 -0.44 -6.84 -6.54
CA GLU A 215 -0.72 -7.14 -5.14
C GLU A 215 0.25 -6.46 -4.18
N TRP A 216 1.51 -6.26 -4.57
CA TRP A 216 2.50 -5.54 -3.77
C TRP A 216 2.19 -4.04 -3.61
N ASP A 217 1.42 -3.41 -4.55
CA ASP A 217 0.95 -2.03 -4.42
C ASP A 217 -0.11 -1.87 -3.32
N THR A 218 -0.74 -2.95 -2.87
CA THR A 218 -1.94 -2.88 -2.01
C THR A 218 -1.82 -3.62 -0.69
N ALA A 219 -1.07 -4.71 -0.62
CA ALA A 219 -1.04 -5.63 0.52
C ALA A 219 -0.70 -4.95 1.85
N ALA A 220 0.36 -4.16 1.88
CA ALA A 220 0.78 -3.42 3.07
C ALA A 220 -0.29 -2.42 3.52
N GLY A 221 -0.78 -1.64 2.56
CA GLY A 221 -1.80 -0.62 2.82
C GLY A 221 -3.14 -1.20 3.27
N ASP A 222 -3.56 -2.32 2.67
CA ASP A 222 -4.79 -3.03 3.06
C ASP A 222 -4.70 -3.57 4.50
N ALA A 223 -3.56 -4.18 4.89
CA ALA A 223 -3.33 -4.61 6.26
C ALA A 223 -3.47 -3.45 7.26
N ILE A 224 -2.84 -2.31 6.97
CA ILE A 224 -2.90 -1.10 7.80
C ILE A 224 -4.33 -0.58 7.90
N LEU A 225 -5.02 -0.48 6.75
CA LEU A 225 -6.40 0.00 6.72
C LEU A 225 -7.35 -0.91 7.51
N ARG A 226 -7.23 -2.24 7.36
CA ARG A 226 -8.03 -3.20 8.14
C ARG A 226 -7.71 -3.12 9.63
N ALA A 227 -6.44 -2.97 9.98
CA ALA A 227 -6.01 -2.79 11.37
C ALA A 227 -6.56 -1.51 12.00
N ALA A 228 -6.80 -0.45 11.19
CA ALA A 228 -7.44 0.80 11.61
C ALA A 228 -8.98 0.75 11.62
N GLY A 229 -9.59 -0.40 11.29
CA GLY A 229 -11.06 -0.58 11.26
C GLY A 229 -11.72 -0.34 9.90
N GLY A 230 -10.93 -0.16 8.83
CA GLY A 230 -11.42 -0.08 7.45
C GLY A 230 -11.55 -1.46 6.77
N THR A 231 -11.76 -1.44 5.45
CA THR A 231 -11.86 -2.67 4.65
C THR A 231 -11.53 -2.38 3.18
N VAL A 232 -11.12 -3.43 2.45
CA VAL A 232 -10.99 -3.38 0.99
C VAL A 232 -11.92 -4.44 0.41
N VAL A 233 -12.68 -4.03 -0.60
CA VAL A 233 -13.66 -4.89 -1.30
C VAL A 233 -13.53 -4.73 -2.82
N THR A 234 -14.02 -5.69 -3.56
CA THR A 234 -14.22 -5.55 -5.00
C THR A 234 -15.43 -4.64 -5.29
N PRO A 235 -15.60 -4.10 -6.51
CA PRO A 235 -16.72 -3.21 -6.82
C PRO A 235 -18.12 -3.81 -6.62
N ASP A 236 -18.24 -5.14 -6.66
CA ASP A 236 -19.46 -5.89 -6.35
C ASP A 236 -19.64 -6.21 -4.85
N GLY A 237 -18.69 -5.74 -4.01
CA GLY A 237 -18.75 -5.88 -2.56
C GLY A 237 -18.18 -7.20 -2.02
N ALA A 238 -17.56 -8.02 -2.86
CA ALA A 238 -16.89 -9.24 -2.40
C ALA A 238 -15.59 -8.90 -1.66
N ARG A 239 -15.11 -9.86 -0.87
CA ARG A 239 -13.85 -9.73 -0.14
C ARG A 239 -12.67 -9.62 -1.09
N PHE A 240 -11.78 -8.67 -0.84
CA PHE A 240 -10.54 -8.54 -1.60
C PHE A 240 -9.47 -9.45 -1.00
N THR A 241 -8.87 -10.31 -1.83
CA THR A 241 -7.92 -11.34 -1.40
C THR A 241 -6.63 -11.30 -2.22
N TYR A 242 -5.60 -11.97 -1.73
CA TYR A 242 -4.24 -12.01 -2.26
C TYR A 242 -3.81 -13.43 -2.65
N GLY A 243 -2.72 -13.54 -3.39
CA GLY A 243 -2.23 -14.81 -3.92
C GLY A 243 -2.90 -15.19 -5.24
N LYS A 244 -3.30 -14.20 -6.03
CA LYS A 244 -3.85 -14.39 -7.38
C LYS A 244 -2.77 -14.80 -8.38
N ASP A 245 -3.15 -15.45 -9.44
CA ASP A 245 -2.23 -15.80 -10.53
C ASP A 245 -1.56 -14.53 -11.09
N GLY A 246 -0.22 -14.57 -11.18
CA GLY A 246 0.59 -13.43 -11.60
C GLY A 246 0.52 -12.20 -10.67
N TYR A 247 -0.01 -12.33 -9.46
CA TYR A 247 -0.12 -11.27 -8.45
C TYR A 247 -0.83 -10.00 -8.95
N ARG A 248 -1.75 -10.13 -9.89
CA ARG A 248 -2.47 -9.00 -10.48
C ARG A 248 -3.78 -8.74 -9.75
N ASN A 249 -4.02 -7.49 -9.37
CA ASN A 249 -5.26 -7.08 -8.75
C ASN A 249 -6.40 -6.90 -9.76
N SER A 250 -7.61 -7.27 -9.31
CA SER A 250 -8.85 -6.74 -9.87
C SER A 250 -9.07 -5.29 -9.40
N ALA A 251 -10.12 -4.63 -9.94
CA ALA A 251 -10.59 -3.37 -9.38
C ALA A 251 -10.96 -3.53 -7.90
N PHE A 252 -10.75 -2.47 -7.10
CA PHE A 252 -11.07 -2.48 -5.68
C PHE A 252 -11.59 -1.14 -5.18
N ILE A 253 -12.20 -1.17 -3.99
CA ILE A 253 -12.64 0.00 -3.24
C ILE A 253 -12.13 -0.16 -1.80
N ALA A 254 -11.16 0.68 -1.42
CA ALA A 254 -10.68 0.76 -0.04
C ALA A 254 -11.58 1.75 0.73
N CYS A 255 -12.17 1.29 1.82
CA CYS A 255 -13.18 2.00 2.59
C CYS A 255 -12.71 2.27 4.01
N ALA A 256 -12.73 3.53 4.41
CA ALA A 256 -12.47 4.01 5.76
C ALA A 256 -13.74 4.65 6.32
N GLY A 257 -14.66 3.87 6.84
CA GLY A 257 -15.95 4.37 7.32
C GLY A 257 -17.04 4.55 6.24
N PHE A 258 -16.63 4.81 4.99
CA PHE A 258 -17.56 4.81 3.85
C PHE A 258 -17.96 3.37 3.48
N ARG A 259 -19.26 3.17 3.19
CA ARG A 259 -19.75 1.91 2.63
C ARG A 259 -20.41 2.19 1.29
N PRO A 260 -19.85 1.68 0.17
CA PRO A 260 -20.54 1.77 -1.10
C PRO A 260 -21.90 1.06 -0.92
N GLY A 261 -22.99 1.83 -1.00
CA GLY A 261 -24.33 1.24 -1.03
C GLY A 261 -24.43 0.32 -2.24
N ASN A 262 -25.21 -0.75 -2.15
CA ASN A 262 -25.58 -1.55 -3.32
C ASN A 262 -26.27 -0.60 -4.30
N VAL A 263 -25.50 -0.12 -5.29
CA VAL A 263 -26.09 0.64 -6.39
C VAL A 263 -26.88 -0.36 -7.21
N THR A 264 -28.18 -0.45 -6.95
CA THR A 264 -29.09 -1.09 -7.89
C THR A 264 -28.90 -0.35 -9.20
N ARG A 265 -28.34 -1.04 -10.20
CA ARG A 265 -28.31 -0.53 -11.58
C ARG A 265 -29.74 -0.17 -11.92
N GLY A 266 -30.04 1.13 -11.98
CA GLY A 266 -31.27 1.61 -12.57
C GLY A 266 -31.35 1.04 -13.98
N ARG A 267 -32.46 0.37 -14.25
CA ARG A 267 -32.81 -0.18 -15.57
C ARG A 267 -32.94 0.92 -16.59
#